data_bdacc1b2725ca129e99498f23c09d29f
#
_entry.id   bdacc1b2725ca129e99498f23c09d29f
#
_cell.length_a   1.000
_cell.length_b   1.000
_cell.length_c   1.000
_cell.angle_alpha   90.00
_cell.angle_beta   90.00
_cell.angle_gamma   90.00
#
_symmetry.space_group_name_H-M   'P 1'
#
loop_
_entity.id
_entity.type
_entity.pdbx_description
1 polymer ?
#
loop_
_entity_poly.entity_id
_entity_poly.type
_entity_poly.pdbx_seq_one_letter_code
_entity_poly.pdbx_strand_id
1 'polypeptide(L)'
;MTKKQKPYFEIMNAFWNLLKPYVSTEDEQTYKKIMSDFFNMLIKDRGEKFTDDWYKSTQEFVDYPDRYKNTKYADFAAELAIAITDYMTFEYKMTHQGGTVTYYDFSRYISKAFINEWERVK
;
A
#
# COMPACT_ATOMS: atom_id res chain seq x y z
N MET A 1 -1.89 -12.00 -12.92
CA MET A 1 -0.89 -11.58 -11.91
C MET A 1 0.42 -12.31 -12.16
N THR A 2 1.53 -11.58 -12.23
CA THR A 2 2.84 -12.19 -12.44
C THR A 2 3.39 -12.81 -11.16
N LYS A 3 4.46 -13.61 -11.29
CA LYS A 3 5.15 -14.17 -10.13
C LYS A 3 5.74 -13.10 -9.20
N LYS A 4 6.14 -11.94 -9.77
CA LYS A 4 6.67 -10.83 -8.98
C LYS A 4 5.59 -10.04 -8.24
N GLN A 5 4.39 -10.02 -8.78
CA GLN A 5 3.26 -9.29 -8.21
C GLN A 5 2.53 -10.08 -7.12
N LYS A 6 2.49 -11.40 -7.26
CA LYS A 6 1.74 -12.29 -6.37
C LYS A 6 2.10 -12.15 -4.89
N PRO A 7 3.40 -12.06 -4.51
CA PRO A 7 3.74 -11.88 -3.09
C PRO A 7 3.21 -10.60 -2.47
N TYR A 8 3.16 -9.51 -3.22
CA TYR A 8 2.57 -8.26 -2.73
C TYR A 8 1.09 -8.43 -2.41
N PHE A 9 0.37 -9.08 -3.31
CA PHE A 9 -1.05 -9.39 -3.11
C PHE A 9 -1.25 -10.29 -1.89
N GLU A 10 -0.45 -11.33 -1.75
CA GLU A 10 -0.55 -12.28 -0.63
C GLU A 10 -0.29 -11.60 0.72
N ILE A 11 0.70 -10.71 0.78
CA ILE A 11 1.02 -9.95 2.00
C ILE A 11 -0.15 -9.04 2.37
N MET A 12 -0.67 -8.28 1.43
CA MET A 12 -1.81 -7.39 1.70
C MET A 12 -3.03 -8.18 2.13
N ASN A 13 -3.28 -9.32 1.49
CA ASN A 13 -4.41 -10.19 1.83
C ASN A 13 -4.25 -10.80 3.24
N ALA A 14 -3.02 -11.16 3.62
CA ALA A 14 -2.75 -11.66 4.97
C ALA A 14 -3.07 -10.61 6.03
N PHE A 15 -2.66 -9.36 5.82
CA PHE A 15 -3.01 -8.28 6.74
C PHE A 15 -4.52 -8.02 6.76
N TRP A 16 -5.18 -8.08 5.61
CA TRP A 16 -6.64 -7.95 5.55
C TRP A 16 -7.32 -9.03 6.40
N ASN A 17 -6.85 -10.27 6.33
CA ASN A 17 -7.44 -11.36 7.12
C ASN A 17 -7.30 -11.14 8.64
N LEU A 18 -6.26 -10.43 9.08
CA LEU A 18 -6.11 -10.05 10.48
C LEU A 18 -7.08 -8.93 10.87
N LEU A 19 -7.39 -8.03 9.96
CA LEU A 19 -8.28 -6.89 10.21
C LEU A 19 -9.76 -7.27 10.08
N LYS A 20 -10.07 -8.16 9.15
CA LYS A 20 -11.44 -8.52 8.74
C LYS A 20 -12.39 -8.86 9.90
N PRO A 21 -11.99 -9.65 10.92
CA PRO A 21 -12.91 -10.00 12.02
C PRO A 21 -13.46 -8.81 12.80
N TYR A 22 -12.80 -7.66 12.72
CA TYR A 22 -13.15 -6.45 13.45
C TYR A 22 -13.88 -5.42 12.59
N VAL A 23 -14.11 -5.73 11.32
CA VAL A 23 -14.71 -4.83 10.33
C VAL A 23 -16.13 -5.27 10.06
N SER A 24 -17.08 -4.31 10.03
CA SER A 24 -18.45 -4.60 9.67
C SER A 24 -18.58 -5.03 8.22
N THR A 25 -19.65 -5.77 7.91
CA THR A 25 -19.95 -6.22 6.54
C THR A 25 -20.07 -5.02 5.58
N GLU A 26 -20.66 -3.92 6.05
CA GLU A 26 -20.79 -2.70 5.25
C GLU A 26 -19.45 -2.10 4.87
N ASP A 27 -18.50 -2.10 5.81
CA ASP A 27 -17.18 -1.50 5.61
C ASP A 27 -16.24 -2.40 4.80
N GLU A 28 -16.50 -3.70 4.78
CA GLU A 28 -15.62 -4.68 4.13
C GLU A 28 -15.34 -4.34 2.68
N GLN A 29 -16.37 -3.97 1.92
CA GLN A 29 -16.23 -3.64 0.50
C GLN A 29 -15.33 -2.41 0.28
N THR A 30 -15.48 -1.41 1.14
CA THR A 30 -14.67 -0.20 1.04
C THR A 30 -13.21 -0.48 1.36
N TYR A 31 -12.92 -1.25 2.42
CA TYR A 31 -11.54 -1.65 2.73
C TYR A 31 -10.92 -2.46 1.60
N LYS A 32 -11.66 -3.40 1.04
CA LYS A 32 -11.18 -4.22 -0.09
C LYS A 32 -10.89 -3.34 -1.31
N LYS A 33 -11.74 -2.35 -1.57
CA LYS A 33 -11.52 -1.43 -2.68
C LYS A 33 -10.25 -0.61 -2.48
N ILE A 34 -10.05 -0.07 -1.27
CA ILE A 34 -8.85 0.71 -0.95
C ILE A 34 -7.59 -0.14 -1.18
N MET A 35 -7.57 -1.36 -0.65
CA MET A 35 -6.44 -2.26 -0.81
C MET A 35 -6.20 -2.66 -2.26
N SER A 36 -7.27 -2.94 -2.99
CA SER A 36 -7.20 -3.29 -4.41
C SER A 36 -6.66 -2.13 -5.24
N ASP A 37 -7.13 -0.91 -4.97
CA ASP A 37 -6.66 0.27 -5.67
C ASP A 37 -5.16 0.52 -5.41
N PHE A 38 -4.72 0.40 -4.15
CA PHE A 38 -3.30 0.53 -3.83
C PHE A 38 -2.45 -0.57 -4.45
N PHE A 39 -2.95 -1.81 -4.46
CA PHE A 39 -2.25 -2.91 -5.12
C PHE A 39 -2.09 -2.63 -6.62
N ASN A 40 -3.16 -2.19 -7.28
CA ASN A 40 -3.12 -1.88 -8.70
C ASN A 40 -2.17 -0.72 -9.01
N MET A 41 -2.13 0.30 -8.14
CA MET A 41 -1.17 1.39 -8.28
C MET A 41 0.27 0.92 -8.09
N LEU A 42 0.49 0.00 -7.15
CA LEU A 42 1.82 -0.53 -6.85
C LEU A 42 2.41 -1.33 -8.02
N ILE A 43 1.58 -2.16 -8.66
CA ILE A 43 2.04 -3.04 -9.74
C ILE A 43 1.97 -2.39 -11.13
N LYS A 44 1.45 -1.18 -11.23
CA LYS A 44 1.28 -0.48 -12.50
C LYS A 44 2.63 -0.24 -13.17
N ASP A 45 2.70 -0.49 -14.47
CA ASP A 45 3.87 -0.15 -15.27
C ASP A 45 3.95 1.38 -15.42
N ARG A 46 5.06 1.96 -14.95
CA ARG A 46 5.29 3.41 -14.98
C ARG A 46 6.52 3.77 -15.81
N GLY A 47 6.98 2.82 -16.64
CA GLY A 47 8.19 2.98 -17.41
C GLY A 47 9.43 2.72 -16.57
N GLU A 48 10.54 3.31 -16.97
CA GLU A 48 11.82 3.14 -16.28
C GLU A 48 11.76 3.72 -14.87
N LYS A 49 12.08 2.88 -13.88
CA LYS A 49 12.02 3.27 -12.47
C LYS A 49 12.99 4.41 -12.16
N PHE A 50 12.56 5.29 -11.28
CA PHE A 50 13.35 6.36 -10.68
C PHE A 50 13.74 7.47 -11.65
N THR A 51 13.09 7.56 -12.82
CA THR A 51 13.17 8.72 -13.70
C THR A 51 12.18 9.80 -13.24
N ASP A 52 12.33 11.02 -13.78
CA ASP A 52 11.39 12.12 -13.48
C ASP A 52 9.95 11.76 -13.86
N ASP A 53 9.76 11.11 -15.00
CA ASP A 53 8.43 10.66 -15.43
C ASP A 53 7.85 9.62 -14.49
N TRP A 54 8.69 8.71 -14.00
CA TRP A 54 8.27 7.71 -13.02
C TRP A 54 7.81 8.40 -11.73
N TYR A 55 8.58 9.37 -11.22
CA TYR A 55 8.20 10.11 -10.01
C TYR A 55 6.90 10.90 -10.19
N LYS A 56 6.71 11.54 -11.34
CA LYS A 56 5.44 12.23 -11.64
C LYS A 56 4.27 11.26 -11.63
N SER A 57 4.45 10.05 -12.17
CA SER A 57 3.38 9.05 -12.20
C SER A 57 3.00 8.56 -10.82
N THR A 58 3.91 8.63 -9.83
CA THR A 58 3.62 8.20 -8.45
C THR A 58 2.82 9.22 -7.65
N GLN A 59 2.53 10.39 -8.21
CA GLN A 59 1.70 11.40 -7.54
C GLN A 59 0.32 10.84 -7.18
N GLU A 60 -0.17 9.84 -7.91
CA GLU A 60 -1.47 9.22 -7.60
C GLU A 60 -1.53 8.62 -6.19
N PHE A 61 -0.41 8.18 -5.61
CA PHE A 61 -0.38 7.70 -4.22
C PHE A 61 -0.66 8.83 -3.23
N VAL A 62 -0.19 10.03 -3.55
CA VAL A 62 -0.40 11.22 -2.71
C VAL A 62 -1.84 11.70 -2.82
N ASP A 63 -2.40 11.63 -4.02
CA ASP A 63 -3.74 12.16 -4.31
C ASP A 63 -4.87 11.20 -3.90
N TYR A 64 -4.60 9.89 -3.91
CA TYR A 64 -5.63 8.87 -3.67
C TYR A 64 -6.38 9.06 -2.34
N PRO A 65 -5.71 9.33 -1.20
CA PRO A 65 -6.42 9.47 0.08
C PRO A 65 -7.50 10.56 0.10
N ASP A 66 -7.41 11.55 -0.76
CA ASP A 66 -8.40 12.63 -0.83
C ASP A 66 -9.80 12.10 -1.17
N ARG A 67 -9.90 10.94 -1.82
CA ARG A 67 -11.19 10.28 -2.12
C ARG A 67 -11.96 9.91 -0.86
N TYR A 68 -11.26 9.74 0.26
CA TYR A 68 -11.85 9.29 1.52
C TYR A 68 -11.80 10.38 2.60
N LYS A 69 -11.49 11.61 2.20
CA LYS A 69 -11.44 12.76 3.09
C LYS A 69 -12.79 12.91 3.82
N ASN A 70 -12.71 13.17 5.13
CA ASN A 70 -13.88 13.30 5.99
C ASN A 70 -14.72 12.02 6.15
N THR A 71 -14.14 10.87 5.85
CA THR A 71 -14.74 9.58 6.14
C THR A 71 -13.92 8.83 7.21
N LYS A 72 -14.50 7.77 7.75
CA LYS A 72 -13.79 6.91 8.72
C LYS A 72 -12.62 6.15 8.11
N TYR A 73 -12.51 6.12 6.78
CA TYR A 73 -11.42 5.44 6.06
C TYR A 73 -10.23 6.36 5.77
N ALA A 74 -10.36 7.65 6.07
CA ALA A 74 -9.35 8.64 5.69
C ALA A 74 -7.97 8.31 6.23
N ASP A 75 -7.90 7.94 7.52
CA ASP A 75 -6.61 7.64 8.16
C ASP A 75 -5.96 6.40 7.59
N PHE A 76 -6.74 5.34 7.34
CA PHE A 76 -6.22 4.11 6.74
C PHE A 76 -5.68 4.37 5.34
N ALA A 77 -6.43 5.07 4.51
CA ALA A 77 -6.00 5.40 3.15
C ALA A 77 -4.71 6.24 3.16
N ALA A 78 -4.64 7.25 4.02
CA ALA A 78 -3.46 8.11 4.13
C ALA A 78 -2.23 7.33 4.65
N GLU A 79 -2.41 6.51 5.66
CA GLU A 79 -1.30 5.74 6.25
C GLU A 79 -0.79 4.67 5.28
N LEU A 80 -1.68 4.03 4.52
CA LEU A 80 -1.28 3.05 3.53
C LEU A 80 -0.53 3.71 2.38
N ALA A 81 -0.95 4.89 1.94
CA ALA A 81 -0.23 5.69 0.94
C ALA A 81 1.19 6.04 1.42
N ILE A 82 1.32 6.52 2.65
CA ILE A 82 2.62 6.85 3.25
C ILE A 82 3.50 5.61 3.33
N ALA A 83 2.95 4.50 3.79
CA ALA A 83 3.70 3.25 3.94
C ALA A 83 4.27 2.77 2.60
N ILE A 84 3.46 2.80 1.55
CA ILE A 84 3.88 2.34 0.22
C ILE A 84 4.91 3.30 -0.38
N THR A 85 4.71 4.61 -0.26
CA THR A 85 5.69 5.59 -0.77
C THR A 85 7.01 5.54 -0.01
N ASP A 86 6.97 5.29 1.30
CA ASP A 86 8.17 5.08 2.10
C ASP A 86 8.91 3.81 1.64
N TYR A 87 8.17 2.73 1.35
CA TYR A 87 8.76 1.51 0.79
C TYR A 87 9.43 1.79 -0.56
N MET A 88 8.79 2.54 -1.43
CA MET A 88 9.34 2.89 -2.74
C MET A 88 10.62 3.73 -2.60
N THR A 89 10.66 4.63 -1.64
CA THR A 89 11.86 5.42 -1.33
C THR A 89 12.99 4.52 -0.81
N PHE A 90 12.65 3.56 0.06
CA PHE A 90 13.60 2.57 0.56
C PHE A 90 14.15 1.71 -0.59
N GLU A 91 13.27 1.26 -1.49
CA GLU A 91 13.69 0.51 -2.68
C GLU A 91 14.67 1.31 -3.53
N TYR A 92 14.38 2.59 -3.75
CA TYR A 92 15.28 3.49 -4.49
C TYR A 92 16.67 3.53 -3.85
N LYS A 93 16.73 3.80 -2.54
CA LYS A 93 18.01 3.92 -1.82
C LYS A 93 18.81 2.62 -1.87
N MET A 94 18.16 1.50 -1.61
CA MET A 94 18.83 0.19 -1.61
C MET A 94 19.37 -0.17 -2.99
N THR A 95 18.58 0.05 -4.04
CA THR A 95 18.98 -0.25 -5.42
C THR A 95 20.18 0.60 -5.83
N HIS A 96 20.20 1.87 -5.47
CA HIS A 96 21.31 2.78 -5.80
C HIS A 96 22.60 2.45 -5.03
N GLN A 97 22.50 1.74 -3.91
CA GLN A 97 23.64 1.27 -3.14
C GLN A 97 24.11 -0.13 -3.54
N GLY A 98 23.51 -0.70 -4.62
CA GLY A 98 23.82 -2.05 -5.07
C GLY A 98 23.16 -3.15 -4.25
N GLY A 99 22.26 -2.79 -3.35
CA GLY A 99 21.49 -3.75 -2.56
C GLY A 99 20.22 -4.20 -3.25
N THR A 100 19.47 -5.06 -2.57
CA THR A 100 18.17 -5.54 -3.03
C THR A 100 17.14 -5.38 -1.93
N VAL A 101 15.86 -5.28 -2.32
CA VAL A 101 14.74 -5.29 -1.40
C VAL A 101 14.02 -6.63 -1.49
N THR A 102 13.37 -7.01 -0.40
CA THR A 102 12.60 -8.25 -0.33
C THR A 102 11.14 -7.95 -0.06
N TYR A 103 10.30 -8.96 -0.24
CA TYR A 103 8.89 -8.86 0.14
C TYR A 103 8.71 -8.67 1.65
N TYR A 104 9.68 -9.12 2.45
CA TYR A 104 9.69 -8.85 3.88
C TYR A 104 9.77 -7.36 4.16
N ASP A 105 10.60 -6.63 3.42
CA ASP A 105 10.70 -5.18 3.55
C ASP A 105 9.36 -4.50 3.26
N PHE A 106 8.67 -4.93 2.21
CA PHE A 106 7.33 -4.43 1.90
C PHE A 106 6.36 -4.70 3.05
N SER A 107 6.34 -5.92 3.57
CA SER A 107 5.51 -6.30 4.72
C SER A 107 5.78 -5.40 5.92
N ARG A 108 7.04 -5.15 6.21
CA ARG A 108 7.47 -4.30 7.33
C ARG A 108 6.93 -2.88 7.20
N TYR A 109 6.95 -2.32 5.99
CA TYR A 109 6.47 -0.95 5.78
C TYR A 109 4.95 -0.86 5.90
N ILE A 110 4.19 -1.78 5.31
CA ILE A 110 2.73 -1.66 5.32
C ILE A 110 2.09 -2.13 6.62
N SER A 111 2.78 -2.93 7.43
CA SER A 111 2.23 -3.48 8.67
C SER A 111 1.69 -2.41 9.61
N LYS A 112 2.37 -1.27 9.70
CA LYS A 112 1.97 -0.18 10.58
C LYS A 112 0.59 0.38 10.22
N ALA A 113 0.29 0.53 8.94
CA ALA A 113 -1.01 1.04 8.50
C ALA A 113 -2.13 0.08 8.93
N PHE A 114 -1.93 -1.22 8.78
CA PHE A 114 -2.91 -2.22 9.18
C PHE A 114 -3.05 -2.32 10.71
N ILE A 115 -1.94 -2.24 11.45
CA ILE A 115 -1.97 -2.28 12.92
C ILE A 115 -2.70 -1.05 13.46
N ASN A 116 -2.43 0.13 12.91
CA ASN A 116 -3.12 1.35 13.33
C ASN A 116 -4.62 1.25 13.07
N GLU A 117 -5.01 0.71 11.91
CA GLU A 117 -6.43 0.55 11.60
C GLU A 117 -7.09 -0.49 12.49
N TRP A 118 -6.40 -1.59 12.78
CA TRP A 118 -6.88 -2.59 13.74
C TRP A 118 -7.16 -1.96 15.11
N GLU A 119 -6.26 -1.09 15.58
CA GLU A 119 -6.44 -0.38 16.84
C GLU A 119 -7.69 0.51 16.81
N ARG A 120 -8.05 1.07 15.67
CA ARG A 120 -9.24 1.92 15.53
C ARG A 120 -10.54 1.12 15.50
N VAL A 121 -10.53 -0.08 14.93
CA VAL A 121 -11.77 -0.85 14.69
C VAL A 121 -12.03 -1.91 15.75
N LYS A 122 -11.03 -2.35 16.49
CA LYS A 122 -11.23 -3.36 17.53
C LYS A 122 -12.09 -2.80 18.73
#